data_2a473564e29c0697118faa1ba76647c2
#
_entry.id   2a473564e29c0697118faa1ba76647c2
#
_cell.length_a   1.000
_cell.length_b   1.000
_cell.length_c   1.000
_cell.angle_alpha   90.00
_cell.angle_beta   90.00
_cell.angle_gamma   90.00
#
_symmetry.space_group_name_H-M   'P 1'
#
loop_
_entity.id
_entity.type
_entity.pdbx_description
1 polymer ?
#
loop_
_entity_poly.entity_id
_entity_poly.type
_entity_poly.pdbx_seq_one_letter_code
_entity_poly.pdbx_strand_id
1 'polypeptide(L)'
;MEIDITDKIKQIIKLKDQTLALQENNMVWEPFMKDMSYRLSWNSNSLEGNTLSLDETINVIEYDSVCSGHTYSEYREAISLYQAVVKLDSQDKNQITQYQIRTINVMIKNRIEESRT
;
A
#
# COMPACT_ATOMS: atom_id res chain seq x y z
N MET A 1 -29.40 22.91 6.70
CA MET A 1 -28.67 22.25 7.82
C MET A 1 -27.20 22.58 7.65
N GLU A 2 -26.67 23.44 8.47
CA GLU A 2 -25.26 23.77 8.42
C GLU A 2 -24.45 22.66 9.07
N ILE A 3 -23.46 22.17 8.35
CA ILE A 3 -22.52 21.21 8.89
C ILE A 3 -21.50 21.99 9.70
N ASP A 4 -21.42 21.72 10.99
CA ASP A 4 -20.43 22.38 11.84
C ASP A 4 -19.04 21.77 11.55
N ILE A 5 -18.24 22.49 10.78
CA ILE A 5 -16.89 22.09 10.40
C ILE A 5 -16.00 21.98 11.64
N THR A 6 -16.24 22.79 12.66
CA THR A 6 -15.46 22.78 13.91
C THR A 6 -15.57 21.42 14.61
N ASP A 7 -16.78 20.86 14.70
CA ASP A 7 -16.99 19.54 15.31
C ASP A 7 -16.30 18.44 14.51
N LYS A 8 -16.34 18.51 13.18
CA LYS A 8 -15.65 17.54 12.32
C LYS A 8 -14.13 17.60 12.50
N ILE A 9 -13.57 18.78 12.59
CA ILE A 9 -12.14 18.97 12.85
C ILE A 9 -11.76 18.38 14.21
N LYS A 10 -12.56 18.60 15.24
CA LYS A 10 -12.32 17.98 16.57
C LYS A 10 -12.36 16.47 16.51
N GLN A 11 -13.29 15.89 15.76
CA GLN A 11 -13.37 14.44 15.58
C GLN A 11 -12.12 13.90 14.85
N ILE A 12 -11.65 14.58 13.84
CA ILE A 12 -10.44 14.18 13.10
C ILE A 12 -9.21 14.23 14.01
N ILE A 13 -9.06 15.26 14.82
CA ILE A 13 -7.96 15.38 15.78
C ILE A 13 -8.01 14.25 16.80
N LYS A 14 -9.21 13.96 17.33
CA LYS A 14 -9.39 12.85 18.27
C LYS A 14 -8.99 11.51 17.66
N LEU A 15 -9.42 11.24 16.45
CA LEU A 15 -9.07 10.01 15.72
C LEU A 15 -7.56 9.93 15.48
N LYS A 16 -6.93 11.04 15.13
CA LYS A 16 -5.49 11.12 14.94
C LYS A 16 -4.74 10.76 16.24
N ASP A 17 -5.16 11.33 17.37
CA ASP A 17 -4.55 11.06 18.67
C ASP A 17 -4.72 9.60 19.08
N GLN A 18 -5.90 9.01 18.84
CA GLN A 18 -6.15 7.60 19.09
C GLN A 18 -5.27 6.71 18.22
N THR A 19 -5.10 7.07 16.95
CA THR A 19 -4.24 6.34 16.02
C THR A 19 -2.78 6.39 16.46
N LEU A 20 -2.29 7.56 16.87
CA LEU A 20 -0.93 7.71 17.38
C LEU A 20 -0.69 6.85 18.62
N ALA A 21 -1.67 6.75 19.52
CA ALA A 21 -1.58 5.88 20.69
C ALA A 21 -1.48 4.40 20.30
N LEU A 22 -2.21 3.97 19.27
CA LEU A 22 -2.14 2.60 18.73
C LEU A 22 -0.79 2.29 18.09
N GLN A 23 -0.11 3.28 17.51
CA GLN A 23 1.21 3.09 16.91
C GLN A 23 2.26 2.62 17.90
N GLU A 24 2.10 2.95 19.17
CA GLU A 24 3.02 2.53 20.22
C GLU A 24 2.84 1.06 20.58
N ASN A 25 1.73 0.44 20.20
CA ASN A 25 1.45 -0.97 20.45
C ASN A 25 1.74 -1.80 19.21
N ASN A 26 2.93 -2.38 19.13
CA ASN A 26 3.38 -3.17 17.98
C ASN A 26 2.49 -4.39 17.72
N MET A 27 1.89 -4.98 18.75
CA MET A 27 1.02 -6.15 18.57
C MET A 27 -0.24 -5.82 17.78
N VAL A 28 -0.70 -4.56 17.83
CA VAL A 28 -1.86 -4.10 17.08
C VAL A 28 -1.44 -3.41 15.78
N TRP A 29 -0.40 -2.58 15.85
CA TRP A 29 -0.01 -1.71 14.75
C TRP A 29 0.61 -2.47 13.57
N GLU A 30 1.51 -3.41 13.82
CA GLU A 30 2.17 -4.15 12.74
C GLU A 30 1.19 -4.95 11.88
N PRO A 31 0.28 -5.77 12.46
CA PRO A 31 -0.72 -6.46 11.65
C PRO A 31 -1.65 -5.52 10.89
N PHE A 32 -2.02 -4.40 11.51
CA PHE A 32 -2.85 -3.38 10.86
C PHE A 32 -2.13 -2.78 9.65
N MET A 33 -0.87 -2.38 9.80
CA MET A 33 -0.10 -1.80 8.71
C MET A 33 0.16 -2.79 7.58
N LYS A 34 0.37 -4.06 7.93
CA LYS A 34 0.53 -5.11 6.94
C LYS A 34 -0.74 -5.30 6.12
N ASP A 35 -1.90 -5.37 6.77
CA ASP A 35 -3.19 -5.48 6.09
C ASP A 35 -3.45 -4.26 5.20
N MET A 36 -3.18 -3.06 5.69
CA MET A 36 -3.34 -1.84 4.91
C MET A 36 -2.43 -1.82 3.69
N SER A 37 -1.21 -2.32 3.81
CA SER A 37 -0.26 -2.39 2.70
C SER A 37 -0.76 -3.33 1.60
N TYR A 38 -1.34 -4.47 1.95
CA TYR A 38 -1.95 -5.38 0.98
C TYR A 38 -3.11 -4.70 0.25
N ARG A 39 -4.01 -4.07 1.00
CA ARG A 39 -5.20 -3.43 0.43
C ARG A 39 -4.84 -2.25 -0.46
N LEU A 40 -3.89 -1.45 -0.05
CA LEU A 40 -3.42 -0.31 -0.85
C LEU A 40 -2.79 -0.80 -2.15
N SER A 41 -1.95 -1.82 -2.09
CA SER A 41 -1.31 -2.40 -3.27
C SER A 41 -2.34 -3.00 -4.23
N TRP A 42 -3.29 -3.76 -3.69
CA TRP A 42 -4.36 -4.35 -4.50
C TRP A 42 -5.23 -3.28 -5.15
N ASN A 43 -5.70 -2.29 -4.40
CA ASN A 43 -6.54 -1.23 -4.93
C ASN A 43 -5.84 -0.42 -6.02
N SER A 44 -4.59 -0.04 -5.80
CA SER A 44 -3.83 0.74 -6.78
C SER A 44 -3.61 -0.04 -8.08
N ASN A 45 -3.26 -1.32 -7.97
CA ASN A 45 -3.08 -2.16 -9.15
C ASN A 45 -4.40 -2.43 -9.88
N SER A 46 -5.50 -2.59 -9.14
CA SER A 46 -6.83 -2.78 -9.74
C SER A 46 -7.25 -1.57 -10.57
N LEU A 47 -6.96 -0.37 -10.11
CA LEU A 47 -7.22 0.86 -10.85
C LEU A 47 -6.42 0.93 -12.15
N GLU A 48 -5.26 0.30 -12.21
CA GLU A 48 -4.41 0.23 -13.39
C GLU A 48 -4.72 -0.97 -14.30
N GLY A 49 -5.77 -1.73 -13.98
CA GLY A 49 -6.23 -2.85 -14.81
C GLY A 49 -5.78 -4.23 -14.37
N ASN A 50 -5.09 -4.36 -13.24
CA ASN A 50 -4.72 -5.66 -12.69
C ASN A 50 -5.99 -6.40 -12.23
N THR A 51 -6.11 -7.68 -12.58
CA THR A 51 -7.32 -8.48 -12.33
C THR A 51 -7.21 -9.41 -11.12
N LEU A 52 -6.09 -9.40 -10.41
CA LEU A 52 -5.94 -10.18 -9.18
C LEU A 52 -6.93 -9.69 -8.12
N SER A 53 -7.57 -10.63 -7.42
CA SER A 53 -8.36 -10.31 -6.24
C SER A 53 -7.46 -9.94 -5.06
N LEU A 54 -8.05 -9.44 -3.97
CA LEU A 54 -7.28 -9.15 -2.76
C LEU A 54 -6.62 -10.43 -2.21
N ASP A 55 -7.37 -11.52 -2.12
CA ASP A 55 -6.83 -12.80 -1.62
C ASP A 55 -5.71 -13.33 -2.52
N GLU A 56 -5.88 -13.25 -3.83
CA GLU A 56 -4.86 -13.65 -4.79
C GLU A 56 -3.61 -12.77 -4.66
N THR A 57 -3.79 -11.47 -4.49
CA THR A 57 -2.69 -10.52 -4.27
C THR A 57 -1.90 -10.88 -3.01
N ILE A 58 -2.58 -11.15 -1.91
CA ILE A 58 -1.94 -11.55 -0.65
C ILE A 58 -1.18 -12.86 -0.83
N ASN A 59 -1.77 -13.84 -1.50
CA ASN A 59 -1.11 -15.14 -1.74
C ASN A 59 0.13 -15.01 -2.61
N VAL A 60 0.10 -14.14 -3.61
CA VAL A 60 1.27 -13.87 -4.44
C VAL A 60 2.39 -13.24 -3.61
N ILE A 61 2.06 -12.26 -2.78
CA ILE A 61 3.05 -11.52 -1.98
C ILE A 61 3.65 -12.42 -0.89
N GLU A 62 2.82 -13.17 -0.16
CA GLU A 62 3.26 -13.94 1.00
C GLU A 62 3.84 -15.30 0.64
N TYR A 63 3.30 -15.95 -0.37
CA TYR A 63 3.63 -17.35 -0.65
C TYR A 63 4.16 -17.57 -2.06
N ASP A 64 4.33 -16.50 -2.84
CA ASP A 64 4.74 -16.59 -4.25
C ASP A 64 3.85 -17.55 -5.05
N SER A 65 2.57 -17.61 -4.68
CA SER A 65 1.59 -18.48 -5.30
C SER A 65 1.16 -17.96 -6.67
N VAL A 66 1.06 -18.87 -7.64
CA VAL A 66 0.59 -18.55 -8.98
C VAL A 66 -0.86 -19.03 -9.13
N CYS A 67 -1.76 -18.11 -9.42
CA CYS A 67 -3.16 -18.42 -9.70
C CYS A 67 -3.39 -18.49 -11.21
N SER A 68 -4.19 -19.46 -11.66
CA SER A 68 -4.49 -19.58 -13.10
C SER A 68 -5.34 -18.39 -13.59
N GLY A 69 -5.17 -18.04 -14.86
CA GLY A 69 -5.97 -16.99 -15.49
C GLY A 69 -5.39 -15.58 -15.39
N HIS A 70 -4.18 -15.43 -14.88
CA HIS A 70 -3.51 -14.15 -14.76
C HIS A 70 -2.17 -14.14 -15.49
N THR A 71 -1.73 -12.95 -15.91
CA THR A 71 -0.46 -12.78 -16.60
C THR A 71 0.68 -12.67 -15.60
N TYR A 72 1.89 -13.00 -16.04
CA TYR A 72 3.10 -12.82 -15.23
C TYR A 72 3.28 -11.36 -14.82
N SER A 73 2.93 -10.43 -15.68
CA SER A 73 2.98 -8.99 -15.43
C SER A 73 2.12 -8.60 -14.21
N GLU A 74 0.93 -9.19 -14.08
CA GLU A 74 0.04 -8.92 -12.95
C GLU A 74 0.64 -9.36 -11.62
N TYR A 75 1.31 -10.51 -11.60
CA TYR A 75 2.02 -10.98 -10.40
C TYR A 75 3.18 -10.04 -10.02
N ARG A 76 3.94 -9.60 -11.02
CA ARG A 76 5.06 -8.69 -10.78
C ARG A 76 4.60 -7.32 -10.30
N GLU A 77 3.49 -6.82 -10.82
CA GLU A 77 2.88 -5.57 -10.36
C GLU A 77 2.49 -5.66 -8.89
N ALA A 78 1.87 -6.77 -8.48
CA ALA A 78 1.46 -6.98 -7.10
C ALA A 78 2.68 -6.93 -6.15
N ILE A 79 3.71 -7.67 -6.47
CA ILE A 79 4.93 -7.74 -5.65
C ILE A 79 5.66 -6.40 -5.63
N SER A 80 5.82 -5.77 -6.78
CA SER A 80 6.59 -4.53 -6.91
C SER A 80 5.93 -3.37 -6.18
N LEU A 81 4.62 -3.24 -6.30
CA LEU A 81 3.90 -2.17 -5.62
C LEU A 81 3.90 -2.37 -4.11
N TYR A 82 3.68 -3.61 -3.66
CA TYR A 82 3.75 -3.92 -2.23
C TYR A 82 5.12 -3.56 -1.65
N GLN A 83 6.20 -3.92 -2.33
CA GLN A 83 7.55 -3.59 -1.89
C GLN A 83 7.77 -2.07 -1.83
N ALA A 84 7.24 -1.33 -2.80
CA ALA A 84 7.32 0.12 -2.80
C ALA A 84 6.54 0.74 -1.64
N VAL A 85 5.35 0.23 -1.34
CA VAL A 85 4.52 0.70 -0.21
C VAL A 85 5.22 0.44 1.11
N VAL A 86 5.79 -0.74 1.31
CA VAL A 86 6.53 -1.08 2.53
C VAL A 86 7.75 -0.20 2.69
N LYS A 87 8.49 0.05 1.62
CA LYS A 87 9.66 0.94 1.64
C LYS A 87 9.27 2.36 2.01
N LEU A 88 8.17 2.85 1.46
CA LEU A 88 7.67 4.20 1.77
C LEU A 88 7.27 4.32 3.24
N ASP A 89 6.61 3.29 3.79
CA ASP A 89 6.20 3.27 5.18
C ASP A 89 7.40 3.24 6.14
N SER A 90 8.51 2.61 5.76
CA SER A 90 9.72 2.53 6.57
C SER A 90 10.53 3.82 6.60
N GLN A 91 10.24 4.78 5.73
CA GLN A 91 10.96 6.05 5.65
C GLN A 91 10.34 7.10 6.56
N ASP A 92 11.15 8.12 6.93
CA ASP A 92 10.67 9.26 7.69
C ASP A 92 9.64 10.05 6.86
N LYS A 93 8.39 9.98 7.29
CA LYS A 93 7.26 10.61 6.58
C LYS A 93 7.33 12.13 6.55
N ASN A 94 8.12 12.72 7.43
CA ASN A 94 8.32 14.18 7.46
C ASN A 94 9.28 14.66 6.35
N GLN A 95 9.94 13.74 5.67
CA GLN A 95 10.94 14.04 4.64
C GLN A 95 10.65 13.38 3.31
N ILE A 96 9.39 13.16 2.98
CA ILE A 96 9.03 12.64 1.66
C ILE A 96 9.36 13.70 0.61
N THR A 97 10.34 13.42 -0.23
CA THR A 97 10.83 14.31 -1.27
C THR A 97 10.38 13.84 -2.65
N GLN A 98 10.42 14.73 -3.63
CA GLN A 98 10.19 14.37 -5.03
C GLN A 98 11.18 13.29 -5.49
N TYR A 99 12.39 13.31 -4.97
CA TYR A 99 13.41 12.31 -5.28
C TYR A 99 12.96 10.91 -4.84
N GLN A 100 12.41 10.78 -3.64
CA GLN A 100 11.90 9.50 -3.13
C GLN A 100 10.73 8.98 -3.96
N ILE A 101 9.80 9.85 -4.34
CA ILE A 101 8.66 9.49 -5.18
C ILE A 101 9.16 9.01 -6.55
N ARG A 102 10.10 9.72 -7.16
CA ARG A 102 10.70 9.32 -8.43
C ARG A 102 11.43 8.00 -8.36
N THR A 103 12.16 7.77 -7.27
CA THR A 103 12.89 6.52 -7.05
C THR A 103 11.93 5.34 -6.98
N ILE A 104 10.83 5.47 -6.25
CA ILE A 104 9.81 4.43 -6.13
C ILE A 104 9.16 4.16 -7.50
N ASN A 105 8.81 5.20 -8.24
CA ASN A 105 8.22 5.06 -9.57
C ASN A 105 9.17 4.33 -10.53
N VAL A 106 10.45 4.64 -10.50
CA VAL A 106 11.45 3.96 -11.32
C VAL A 106 11.55 2.49 -10.95
N MET A 107 11.55 2.16 -9.65
CA MET A 107 11.59 0.78 -9.19
C MET A 107 10.39 -0.03 -9.71
N ILE A 108 9.19 0.54 -9.64
CA ILE A 108 7.97 -0.12 -10.11
C ILE A 108 8.05 -0.34 -11.63
N LYS A 109 8.39 0.69 -12.38
CA LYS A 109 8.48 0.62 -13.84
C LYS A 109 9.53 -0.40 -14.30
N ASN A 110 10.71 -0.38 -13.71
CA ASN A 110 11.77 -1.30 -14.10
C ASN A 110 11.37 -2.75 -13.88
N ARG A 111 10.71 -3.06 -12.75
CA ARG A 111 10.24 -4.42 -12.46
C ARG A 111 9.15 -4.87 -13.42
N ILE A 112 8.23 -3.98 -13.78
CA ILE A 112 7.18 -4.28 -14.75
C ILE A 112 7.79 -4.54 -16.13
N GLU A 113 8.74 -3.72 -16.56
CA GLU A 113 9.42 -3.90 -17.85
C GLU A 113 10.22 -5.21 -17.88
N GLU A 114 10.94 -5.56 -16.82
CA GLU A 114 11.62 -6.84 -16.70
C GLU A 114 10.65 -8.01 -16.83
N SER A 115 9.44 -7.88 -16.31
CA SER A 115 8.43 -8.93 -16.40
C SER A 115 7.85 -9.10 -17.81
N ARG A 116 7.96 -8.08 -18.67
CA ARG A 116 7.46 -8.09 -20.05
C ARG A 116 8.48 -8.60 -21.06
N THR A 117 9.72 -8.66 -20.67
CA THR A 117 10.77 -9.21 -21.50
C THR A 117 10.96 -10.70 -21.25
#